data_f236adb8e587d2e759c87bd37694370c
#
_entry.id   f236adb8e587d2e759c87bd37694370c
#
_cell.length_a   1.000
_cell.length_b   1.000
_cell.length_c   1.000
_cell.angle_alpha   90.00
_cell.angle_beta   90.00
_cell.angle_gamma   90.00
#
_symmetry.space_group_name_H-M   'P 1'
#
loop_
_entity.id
_entity.type
_entity.pdbx_description
1 polymer ?
#
loop_
_entity_poly.entity_id
_entity_poly.type
_entity_poly.pdbx_seq_one_letter_code
_entity_poly.pdbx_strand_id
1 'polypeptide(L)'
;DPFYKYPWWKNSPSAYGPLWEMLAGVTARLSGDGIVTNILAFKILVGIFHLTSIAVVVAFLRRANPQHALFGALLLGWNPLVLYETWGNGHNDIAMIFWVLLAALLISRKKYSLGTLSLVVGTLIKFIPVLLIPTALLIGYRSFENFKSRMWFILKTSFASAILIVIAYIPFWDGMATFSIGRRMGMFTTSVPAIMYNILKPALGWSEAAN
;
A
#
# COMPACT_ATOMS: atom_id res chain seq x y z
N ASP A 1 -14.90 1.76 -21.80
CA ASP A 1 -13.55 1.24 -21.53
C ASP A 1 -13.29 0.00 -22.41
N PRO A 2 -12.34 0.06 -23.38
CA PRO A 2 -12.04 -1.03 -24.28
C PRO A 2 -11.49 -2.28 -23.57
N PHE A 3 -10.97 -2.13 -22.36
CA PHE A 3 -10.40 -3.24 -21.57
C PHE A 3 -11.45 -3.96 -20.71
N TYR A 4 -12.62 -3.40 -20.48
CA TYR A 4 -13.65 -3.94 -19.58
C TYR A 4 -14.13 -5.35 -19.96
N LYS A 5 -14.00 -5.74 -21.22
CA LYS A 5 -14.40 -7.07 -21.71
C LYS A 5 -13.43 -8.20 -21.29
N TYR A 6 -12.19 -7.89 -20.94
CA TYR A 6 -11.15 -8.89 -20.67
C TYR A 6 -11.13 -9.39 -19.21
N PRO A 7 -11.27 -8.55 -18.15
CA PRO A 7 -11.20 -9.02 -16.78
C PRO A 7 -12.40 -9.92 -16.44
N TRP A 8 -12.13 -11.12 -15.97
CA TRP A 8 -13.18 -12.02 -15.48
C TRP A 8 -13.78 -11.56 -14.13
N TRP A 9 -13.04 -10.73 -13.36
CA TRP A 9 -13.48 -10.14 -12.08
C TRP A 9 -14.14 -8.76 -12.22
N LYS A 10 -14.56 -8.36 -13.41
CA LYS A 10 -15.13 -7.03 -13.72
C LYS A 10 -16.33 -6.60 -12.86
N ASN A 11 -17.05 -7.57 -12.31
CA ASN A 11 -18.21 -7.31 -11.44
C ASN A 11 -17.85 -7.35 -9.94
N SER A 12 -16.56 -7.51 -9.61
CA SER A 12 -16.12 -7.53 -8.23
C SER A 12 -15.57 -6.15 -7.82
N PRO A 13 -15.81 -5.69 -6.58
CA PRO A 13 -15.22 -4.46 -6.06
C PRO A 13 -13.70 -4.51 -6.12
N SER A 14 -13.02 -3.38 -6.28
CA SER A 14 -11.57 -3.31 -6.24
C SER A 14 -11.01 -3.80 -4.89
N ALA A 15 -9.89 -4.52 -4.92
CA ALA A 15 -9.17 -4.95 -3.72
C ALA A 15 -8.18 -3.88 -3.22
N TYR A 16 -8.03 -2.81 -3.97
CA TYR A 16 -7.05 -1.75 -3.70
C TYR A 16 -7.70 -0.59 -2.96
N GLY A 17 -6.86 0.22 -2.32
CA GLY A 17 -7.31 1.43 -1.65
C GLY A 17 -7.63 2.56 -2.62
N PRO A 18 -8.39 3.57 -2.16
CA PRO A 18 -8.89 4.66 -3.01
C PRO A 18 -7.79 5.47 -3.68
N LEU A 19 -6.64 5.63 -3.04
CA LEU A 19 -5.53 6.37 -3.63
C LEU A 19 -4.94 5.65 -4.84
N TRP A 20 -4.87 4.31 -4.81
CA TRP A 20 -4.46 3.56 -5.99
C TRP A 20 -5.46 3.70 -7.13
N GLU A 21 -6.75 3.61 -6.84
CA GLU A 21 -7.81 3.78 -7.86
C GLU A 21 -7.75 5.17 -8.50
N MET A 22 -7.48 6.22 -7.72
CA MET A 22 -7.28 7.57 -8.26
C MET A 22 -6.05 7.64 -9.17
N LEU A 23 -4.90 7.10 -8.74
CA LEU A 23 -3.67 7.07 -9.54
C LEU A 23 -3.88 6.27 -10.84
N ALA A 24 -4.52 5.11 -10.74
CA ALA A 24 -4.86 4.29 -11.88
C ALA A 24 -5.80 5.01 -12.86
N GLY A 25 -6.85 5.65 -12.34
CA GLY A 25 -7.80 6.42 -13.15
C GLY A 25 -7.14 7.59 -13.90
N VAL A 26 -6.25 8.33 -13.21
CA VAL A 26 -5.47 9.42 -13.84
C VAL A 26 -4.52 8.84 -14.91
N THR A 27 -3.80 7.78 -14.60
CA THR A 27 -2.88 7.13 -15.53
C THR A 27 -3.59 6.66 -16.79
N ALA A 28 -4.74 5.97 -16.63
CA ALA A 28 -5.54 5.49 -17.75
C ALA A 28 -6.08 6.63 -18.62
N ARG A 29 -6.53 7.75 -18.01
CA ARG A 29 -6.99 8.92 -18.76
C ARG A 29 -5.87 9.58 -19.57
N LEU A 30 -4.67 9.67 -19.02
CA LEU A 30 -3.52 10.28 -19.69
C LEU A 30 -2.96 9.39 -20.82
N SER A 31 -3.06 8.06 -20.70
CA SER A 31 -2.56 7.11 -21.70
C SER A 31 -3.52 6.87 -22.87
N GLY A 32 -4.80 7.28 -22.75
CA GLY A 32 -5.83 7.10 -23.78
C GLY A 32 -6.24 5.64 -23.95
N ASP A 33 -6.81 5.30 -25.12
CA ASP A 33 -7.44 3.99 -25.38
C ASP A 33 -6.48 2.91 -25.93
N GLY A 34 -5.21 3.25 -26.14
CA GLY A 34 -4.22 2.30 -26.66
C GLY A 34 -3.78 1.27 -25.61
N ILE A 35 -3.83 -0.02 -25.95
CA ILE A 35 -3.41 -1.10 -25.02
C ILE A 35 -1.95 -0.92 -24.62
N VAL A 36 -1.06 -0.74 -25.61
CA VAL A 36 0.39 -0.61 -25.36
C VAL A 36 0.71 0.64 -24.55
N THR A 37 0.07 1.78 -24.87
CA THR A 37 0.27 3.04 -24.14
C THR A 37 -0.17 2.92 -22.68
N ASN A 38 -1.28 2.24 -22.41
CA ASN A 38 -1.72 1.96 -21.03
C ASN A 38 -0.73 1.07 -20.28
N ILE A 39 -0.31 -0.05 -20.88
CA ILE A 39 0.68 -0.95 -20.26
C ILE A 39 1.97 -0.18 -19.92
N LEU A 40 2.49 0.62 -20.86
CA LEU A 40 3.70 1.40 -20.63
C LEU A 40 3.50 2.48 -19.55
N ALA A 41 2.37 3.18 -19.55
CA ALA A 41 2.08 4.21 -18.55
C ALA A 41 2.01 3.64 -17.13
N PHE A 42 1.34 2.50 -16.94
CA PHE A 42 1.32 1.82 -15.64
C PHE A 42 2.70 1.32 -15.22
N LYS A 43 3.49 0.75 -16.14
CA LYS A 43 4.87 0.35 -15.84
C LYS A 43 5.75 1.53 -15.46
N ILE A 44 5.61 2.67 -16.14
CA ILE A 44 6.31 3.91 -15.79
C ILE A 44 5.88 4.39 -14.40
N LEU A 45 4.58 4.39 -14.10
CA LEU A 45 4.08 4.78 -12.78
C LEU A 45 4.71 3.95 -11.66
N VAL A 46 4.66 2.62 -11.74
CA VAL A 46 5.26 1.78 -10.70
C VAL A 46 6.79 1.84 -10.72
N GLY A 47 7.39 2.05 -11.89
CA GLY A 47 8.83 2.27 -12.04
C GLY A 47 9.32 3.53 -11.32
N ILE A 48 8.56 4.63 -11.36
CA ILE A 48 8.85 5.84 -10.57
C ILE A 48 8.85 5.52 -9.08
N PHE A 49 7.87 4.76 -8.58
CA PHE A 49 7.86 4.33 -7.19
C PHE A 49 9.05 3.43 -6.84
N HIS A 50 9.48 2.56 -7.76
CA HIS A 50 10.68 1.74 -7.55
C HIS A 50 11.93 2.59 -7.42
N LEU A 51 12.19 3.48 -8.37
CA LEU A 51 13.38 4.35 -8.36
C LEU A 51 13.40 5.29 -7.14
N THR A 52 12.25 5.85 -6.79
CA THR A 52 12.14 6.69 -5.58
C THR A 52 12.28 5.89 -4.30
N SER A 53 11.84 4.63 -4.26
CA SER A 53 12.08 3.71 -3.14
C SER A 53 13.56 3.45 -2.92
N ILE A 54 14.33 3.24 -3.99
CA ILE A 54 15.80 3.10 -3.92
C ILE A 54 16.43 4.37 -3.31
N ALA A 55 16.01 5.55 -3.78
CA ALA A 55 16.50 6.82 -3.24
C ALA A 55 16.19 6.98 -1.74
N VAL A 56 14.99 6.57 -1.30
CA VAL A 56 14.60 6.59 0.11
C VAL A 56 15.44 5.62 0.93
N VAL A 57 15.70 4.41 0.44
CA VAL A 57 16.59 3.42 1.10
C VAL A 57 18.00 3.98 1.27
N VAL A 58 18.56 4.58 0.21
CA VAL A 58 19.87 5.23 0.27
C VAL A 58 19.88 6.36 1.30
N ALA A 59 18.85 7.22 1.29
CA ALA A 59 18.75 8.33 2.24
C ALA A 59 18.60 7.86 3.70
N PHE A 60 17.91 6.75 3.92
CA PHE A 60 17.78 6.13 5.24
C PHE A 60 19.12 5.53 5.70
N LEU A 61 19.76 4.71 4.86
CA LEU A 61 21.00 4.01 5.21
C LEU A 61 22.20 4.96 5.34
N ARG A 62 22.28 6.01 4.53
CA ARG A 62 23.33 7.07 4.71
C ARG A 62 23.30 7.69 6.09
N ARG A 63 22.14 7.66 6.76
CA ARG A 63 22.00 8.17 8.12
C ARG A 63 22.20 7.08 9.18
N ALA A 64 21.66 5.90 8.97
CA ALA A 64 21.68 4.81 9.94
C ALA A 64 22.97 3.98 9.90
N ASN A 65 23.45 3.69 8.71
CA ASN A 65 24.65 2.90 8.45
C ASN A 65 25.21 3.17 7.05
N PRO A 66 26.02 4.25 6.88
CA PRO A 66 26.45 4.75 5.58
C PRO A 66 27.15 3.71 4.67
N GLN A 67 27.92 2.82 5.27
CA GLN A 67 28.66 1.78 4.54
C GLN A 67 27.74 0.76 3.83
N HIS A 68 26.50 0.61 4.27
CA HIS A 68 25.51 -0.28 3.66
C HIS A 68 24.58 0.42 2.65
N ALA A 69 24.76 1.72 2.39
CA ALA A 69 23.87 2.47 1.51
C ALA A 69 23.86 1.91 0.07
N LEU A 70 25.04 1.59 -0.48
CA LEU A 70 25.13 0.99 -1.81
C LEU A 70 24.54 -0.42 -1.84
N PHE A 71 24.84 -1.24 -0.83
CA PHE A 71 24.29 -2.59 -0.73
C PHE A 71 22.76 -2.56 -0.66
N GLY A 72 22.17 -1.67 0.16
CA GLY A 72 20.72 -1.51 0.23
C GLY A 72 20.09 -1.05 -1.08
N ALA A 73 20.76 -0.13 -1.80
CA ALA A 73 20.33 0.29 -3.12
C ALA A 73 20.31 -0.86 -4.12
N LEU A 74 21.38 -1.68 -4.14
CA LEU A 74 21.48 -2.85 -5.01
C LEU A 74 20.48 -3.95 -4.62
N LEU A 75 20.32 -4.20 -3.32
CA LEU A 75 19.40 -5.21 -2.80
C LEU A 75 17.93 -4.93 -3.21
N LEU A 76 17.50 -3.67 -3.21
CA LEU A 76 16.17 -3.30 -3.66
C LEU A 76 16.13 -3.12 -5.19
N GLY A 77 17.11 -2.43 -5.76
CA GLY A 77 17.12 -2.02 -7.16
C GLY A 77 17.37 -3.18 -8.14
N TRP A 78 18.12 -4.20 -7.71
CA TRP A 78 18.47 -5.37 -8.52
C TRP A 78 17.86 -6.68 -8.00
N ASN A 79 16.93 -6.60 -7.07
CA ASN A 79 16.20 -7.78 -6.62
C ASN A 79 15.38 -8.38 -7.77
N PRO A 80 15.61 -9.64 -8.18
CA PRO A 80 14.91 -10.22 -9.33
C PRO A 80 13.40 -10.25 -9.15
N LEU A 81 12.92 -10.52 -7.94
CA LEU A 81 11.48 -10.53 -7.64
C LEU A 81 10.89 -9.12 -7.78
N VAL A 82 11.56 -8.11 -7.20
CA VAL A 82 11.08 -6.71 -7.29
C VAL A 82 11.07 -6.24 -8.74
N LEU A 83 12.12 -6.55 -9.52
CA LEU A 83 12.18 -6.20 -10.95
C LEU A 83 11.07 -6.90 -11.74
N TYR A 84 10.86 -8.19 -11.49
CA TYR A 84 9.82 -8.96 -12.18
C TYR A 84 8.41 -8.43 -11.84
N GLU A 85 8.11 -8.23 -10.57
CA GLU A 85 6.79 -7.76 -10.13
C GLU A 85 6.53 -6.31 -10.55
N THR A 86 7.55 -5.44 -10.49
CA THR A 86 7.40 -4.01 -10.84
C THR A 86 7.44 -3.80 -12.36
N TRP A 87 8.53 -4.19 -13.03
CA TRP A 87 8.76 -3.88 -14.43
C TRP A 87 8.19 -4.95 -15.38
N GLY A 88 8.16 -6.20 -14.94
CA GLY A 88 7.54 -7.30 -15.68
C GLY A 88 6.02 -7.23 -15.62
N ASN A 89 5.45 -7.33 -14.41
CA ASN A 89 4.01 -7.45 -14.18
C ASN A 89 3.28 -6.11 -13.97
N GLY A 90 3.99 -5.03 -13.60
CA GLY A 90 3.36 -3.74 -13.31
C GLY A 90 2.57 -3.72 -12.00
N HIS A 91 2.93 -4.57 -11.02
CA HIS A 91 2.24 -4.64 -9.73
C HIS A 91 2.47 -3.40 -8.87
N ASN A 92 1.44 -2.99 -8.15
CA ASN A 92 1.43 -1.76 -7.35
C ASN A 92 2.04 -1.91 -5.94
N ASP A 93 2.53 -3.09 -5.59
CA ASP A 93 3.13 -3.34 -4.27
C ASP A 93 4.28 -2.37 -3.97
N ILE A 94 5.08 -2.05 -4.99
CA ILE A 94 6.18 -1.11 -4.84
C ILE A 94 5.72 0.31 -4.48
N ALA A 95 4.53 0.72 -4.93
CA ALA A 95 3.95 2.01 -4.55
C ALA A 95 3.60 2.05 -3.07
N MET A 96 3.03 0.97 -2.52
CA MET A 96 2.79 0.82 -1.09
C MET A 96 4.12 0.78 -0.30
N ILE A 97 5.10 -0.01 -0.77
CA ILE A 97 6.42 -0.16 -0.13
C ILE A 97 7.15 1.18 -0.07
N PHE A 98 7.06 2.03 -1.09
CA PHE A 98 7.63 3.38 -1.07
C PHE A 98 7.17 4.16 0.17
N TRP A 99 5.88 4.15 0.48
CA TRP A 99 5.34 4.89 1.63
C TRP A 99 5.76 4.29 2.97
N VAL A 100 5.93 2.97 3.04
CA VAL A 100 6.49 2.29 4.23
C VAL A 100 7.95 2.67 4.44
N LEU A 101 8.76 2.67 3.39
CA LEU A 101 10.17 3.09 3.45
C LEU A 101 10.30 4.57 3.81
N LEU A 102 9.46 5.42 3.23
CA LEU A 102 9.40 6.84 3.56
C LEU A 102 9.02 7.07 5.03
N ALA A 103 8.08 6.27 5.56
CA ALA A 103 7.73 6.31 6.98
C ALA A 103 8.93 5.99 7.87
N ALA A 104 9.68 4.94 7.56
CA ALA A 104 10.89 4.57 8.30
C ALA A 104 11.93 5.71 8.26
N LEU A 105 12.16 6.31 7.09
CA LEU A 105 13.05 7.47 6.95
C LEU A 105 12.57 8.67 7.77
N LEU A 106 11.28 8.99 7.76
CA LEU A 106 10.73 10.12 8.51
C LEU A 106 10.80 9.89 10.02
N ILE A 107 10.48 8.69 10.49
CA ILE A 107 10.61 8.29 11.90
C ILE A 107 12.06 8.37 12.35
N SER A 108 13.02 7.90 11.56
CA SER A 108 14.45 8.02 11.87
C SER A 108 14.92 9.48 11.96
N ARG A 109 14.21 10.39 11.29
CA ARG A 109 14.41 11.85 11.38
C ARG A 109 13.60 12.51 12.49
N LYS A 110 13.01 11.73 13.39
CA LYS A 110 12.13 12.20 14.49
C LYS A 110 10.86 12.93 14.00
N LYS A 111 10.48 12.76 12.73
CA LYS A 111 9.26 13.33 12.15
C LYS A 111 8.10 12.35 12.30
N TYR A 112 7.75 12.01 13.55
CA TYR A 112 6.84 10.90 13.87
C TYR A 112 5.45 11.02 13.25
N SER A 113 4.84 12.21 13.30
CA SER A 113 3.53 12.44 12.69
C SER A 113 3.56 12.22 11.16
N LEU A 114 4.58 12.75 10.47
CA LEU A 114 4.72 12.57 9.04
C LEU A 114 5.01 11.11 8.68
N GLY A 115 5.79 10.40 9.49
CA GLY A 115 6.01 8.97 9.32
C GLY A 115 4.72 8.16 9.45
N THR A 116 3.90 8.47 10.45
CA THR A 116 2.58 7.82 10.61
C THR A 116 1.65 8.16 9.43
N LEU A 117 1.58 9.42 9.00
CA LEU A 117 0.80 9.82 7.83
C LEU A 117 1.27 9.13 6.55
N SER A 118 2.58 8.91 6.39
CA SER A 118 3.13 8.13 5.28
C SER A 118 2.58 6.70 5.28
N LEU A 119 2.50 6.04 6.44
CA LEU A 119 1.86 4.72 6.54
C LEU A 119 0.36 4.76 6.19
N VAL A 120 -0.35 5.82 6.58
CA VAL A 120 -1.76 6.01 6.20
C VAL A 120 -1.89 6.11 4.69
N VAL A 121 -1.03 6.89 4.01
CA VAL A 121 -1.01 6.97 2.54
C VAL A 121 -0.73 5.60 1.92
N GLY A 122 0.24 4.85 2.44
CA GLY A 122 0.50 3.48 2.00
C GLY A 122 -0.72 2.57 2.16
N THR A 123 -1.45 2.71 3.28
CA THR A 123 -2.70 1.98 3.54
C THR A 123 -3.80 2.33 2.54
N LEU A 124 -3.87 3.59 2.10
CA LEU A 124 -4.81 4.04 1.07
C LEU A 124 -4.46 3.55 -0.35
N ILE A 125 -3.29 2.95 -0.54
CA ILE A 125 -2.89 2.21 -1.76
C ILE A 125 -3.24 0.72 -1.58
N LYS A 126 -2.78 0.13 -0.48
CA LYS A 126 -3.00 -1.29 -0.14
C LYS A 126 -3.02 -1.43 1.38
N PHE A 127 -3.96 -2.18 1.95
CA PHE A 127 -4.27 -2.16 3.39
C PHE A 127 -3.16 -2.65 4.32
N ILE A 128 -2.15 -3.37 3.81
CA ILE A 128 -1.09 -4.01 4.62
C ILE A 128 -0.39 -3.04 5.58
N PRO A 129 0.00 -1.79 5.20
CA PRO A 129 0.70 -0.87 6.10
C PRO A 129 -0.10 -0.45 7.35
N VAL A 130 -1.42 -0.67 7.40
CA VAL A 130 -2.23 -0.39 8.59
C VAL A 130 -1.67 -1.08 9.82
N LEU A 131 -1.10 -2.28 9.66
CA LEU A 131 -0.51 -3.07 10.74
C LEU A 131 0.71 -2.39 11.39
N LEU A 132 1.37 -1.48 10.67
CA LEU A 132 2.53 -0.73 11.16
C LEU A 132 2.15 0.58 11.87
N ILE A 133 0.93 1.08 11.67
CA ILE A 133 0.47 2.35 12.27
C ILE A 133 0.53 2.33 13.80
N PRO A 134 0.06 1.29 14.52
CA PRO A 134 0.17 1.24 15.97
C PRO A 134 1.63 1.33 16.46
N THR A 135 2.55 0.65 15.77
CA THR A 135 3.98 0.70 16.10
C THR A 135 4.56 2.10 15.89
N ALA A 136 4.24 2.77 14.78
CA ALA A 136 4.68 4.13 14.51
C ALA A 136 4.15 5.13 15.54
N LEU A 137 2.88 5.01 15.92
CA LEU A 137 2.27 5.82 16.99
C LEU A 137 2.93 5.57 18.34
N LEU A 138 3.24 4.31 18.68
CA LEU A 138 3.92 3.97 19.93
C LEU A 138 5.34 4.54 19.98
N ILE A 139 6.11 4.45 18.90
CA ILE A 139 7.45 5.04 18.80
C ILE A 139 7.36 6.56 19.00
N GLY A 140 6.44 7.23 18.31
CA GLY A 140 6.24 8.67 18.45
C GLY A 140 5.79 9.05 19.87
N TYR A 141 4.83 8.34 20.45
CA TYR A 141 4.34 8.57 21.82
C TYR A 141 5.47 8.47 22.85
N ARG A 142 6.31 7.43 22.76
CA ARG A 142 7.44 7.23 23.68
C ARG A 142 8.57 8.24 23.51
N SER A 143 8.61 8.96 22.39
CA SER A 143 9.66 9.95 22.11
C SER A 143 9.42 11.32 22.75
N PHE A 144 8.25 11.56 23.34
CA PHE A 144 7.94 12.77 24.09
C PHE A 144 8.00 12.52 25.59
N GLU A 145 8.52 13.48 26.36
CA GLU A 145 8.72 13.32 27.80
C GLU A 145 7.42 13.50 28.61
N ASN A 146 6.66 14.56 28.28
CA ASN A 146 5.49 14.92 29.07
C ASN A 146 4.17 14.41 28.44
N PHE A 147 3.19 14.14 29.30
CA PHE A 147 1.89 13.62 28.92
C PHE A 147 1.14 14.53 27.92
N LYS A 148 1.21 15.86 28.11
CA LYS A 148 0.53 16.82 27.22
C LYS A 148 1.06 16.74 25.79
N SER A 149 2.38 16.67 25.60
CA SER A 149 3.01 16.51 24.27
C SER A 149 2.68 15.16 23.63
N ARG A 150 2.61 14.09 24.42
CA ARG A 150 2.18 12.75 23.97
C ARG A 150 0.76 12.78 23.43
N MET A 151 -0.16 13.34 24.22
CA MET A 151 -1.57 13.46 23.81
C MET A 151 -1.73 14.37 22.60
N TRP A 152 -1.03 15.49 22.56
CA TRP A 152 -1.06 16.40 21.42
C TRP A 152 -0.55 15.71 20.14
N PHE A 153 0.53 14.94 20.23
CA PHE A 153 1.03 14.14 19.10
C PHE A 153 -0.02 13.17 18.60
N ILE A 154 -0.63 12.37 19.50
CA ILE A 154 -1.67 11.40 19.12
C ILE A 154 -2.86 12.10 18.48
N LEU A 155 -3.43 13.12 19.13
CA LEU A 155 -4.62 13.83 18.67
C LEU A 155 -4.41 14.46 17.28
N LYS A 156 -3.33 15.22 17.10
CA LYS A 156 -3.07 15.88 15.81
C LYS A 156 -2.79 14.88 14.70
N THR A 157 -2.07 13.77 15.01
CA THR A 157 -1.73 12.77 14.01
C THR A 157 -2.98 11.97 13.61
N SER A 158 -3.81 11.57 14.59
CA SER A 158 -5.07 10.87 14.32
C SER A 158 -6.06 11.76 13.56
N PHE A 159 -6.17 13.03 13.92
CA PHE A 159 -7.03 13.99 13.22
C PHE A 159 -6.58 14.20 11.76
N ALA A 160 -5.28 14.39 11.53
CA ALA A 160 -4.74 14.52 10.17
C ALA A 160 -4.92 13.21 9.37
N SER A 161 -4.76 12.05 10.00
CA SER A 161 -5.03 10.75 9.38
C SER A 161 -6.50 10.59 8.97
N ALA A 162 -7.43 10.97 9.87
CA ALA A 162 -8.86 10.92 9.59
C ALA A 162 -9.25 11.82 8.41
N ILE A 163 -8.74 13.06 8.38
CA ILE A 163 -8.96 13.98 7.25
C ILE A 163 -8.45 13.34 5.94
N LEU A 164 -7.26 12.79 5.94
CA LEU A 164 -6.64 12.18 4.76
C LEU A 164 -7.46 10.99 4.25
N ILE A 165 -7.93 10.14 5.16
CA ILE A 165 -8.80 9.00 4.84
C ILE A 165 -10.13 9.49 4.25
N VAL A 166 -10.79 10.46 4.90
CA VAL A 166 -12.07 11.00 4.44
C VAL A 166 -11.93 11.58 3.04
N ILE A 167 -10.91 12.45 2.81
CA ILE A 167 -10.68 13.06 1.49
C ILE A 167 -10.45 11.98 0.42
N ALA A 168 -9.68 10.93 0.73
CA ALA A 168 -9.39 9.86 -0.23
C ALA A 168 -10.64 9.04 -0.58
N TYR A 169 -11.57 8.85 0.38
CA TYR A 169 -12.77 8.06 0.15
C TYR A 169 -13.95 8.86 -0.42
N ILE A 170 -13.97 10.19 -0.36
CA ILE A 170 -15.07 11.02 -0.90
C ILE A 170 -15.48 10.62 -2.33
N PRO A 171 -14.54 10.44 -3.30
CA PRO A 171 -14.91 10.09 -4.67
C PRO A 171 -15.51 8.68 -4.84
N PHE A 172 -15.33 7.81 -3.85
CA PHE A 172 -15.73 6.39 -3.88
C PHE A 172 -16.81 6.07 -2.84
N TRP A 173 -17.43 7.11 -2.25
CA TRP A 173 -18.40 6.90 -1.19
C TRP A 173 -19.72 6.36 -1.73
N ASP A 174 -20.03 5.13 -1.41
CA ASP A 174 -21.29 4.43 -1.72
C ASP A 174 -21.92 3.87 -0.42
N GLY A 175 -22.06 4.72 0.57
CA GLY A 175 -22.59 4.32 1.88
C GLY A 175 -21.81 3.16 2.49
N MET A 176 -22.53 2.22 3.12
CA MET A 176 -21.90 1.03 3.73
C MET A 176 -21.29 0.05 2.72
N ALA A 177 -21.69 0.11 1.44
CA ALA A 177 -21.10 -0.73 0.39
C ALA A 177 -19.62 -0.41 0.15
N THR A 178 -19.16 0.82 0.45
CA THR A 178 -17.75 1.20 0.42
C THR A 178 -16.86 0.28 1.28
N PHE A 179 -17.41 -0.29 2.36
CA PHE A 179 -16.68 -1.17 3.27
C PHE A 179 -16.86 -2.66 2.95
N SER A 180 -17.45 -3.02 1.80
CA SER A 180 -17.73 -4.40 1.41
C SER A 180 -16.49 -5.23 1.00
N ILE A 181 -15.29 -4.79 1.37
CA ILE A 181 -14.01 -5.50 1.19
C ILE A 181 -14.09 -6.96 1.72
N GLY A 182 -14.91 -7.20 2.74
CA GLY A 182 -15.14 -8.52 3.30
C GLY A 182 -15.65 -9.57 2.29
N ARG A 183 -16.31 -9.16 1.20
CA ARG A 183 -16.77 -10.08 0.14
C ARG A 183 -15.62 -10.78 -0.61
N ARG A 184 -14.39 -10.24 -0.53
CA ARG A 184 -13.20 -10.85 -1.15
C ARG A 184 -12.41 -11.77 -0.22
N MET A 185 -12.74 -11.84 1.06
CA MET A 185 -12.07 -12.75 1.99
C MET A 185 -12.18 -14.23 1.60
N GLY A 186 -13.18 -14.61 0.77
CA GLY A 186 -13.30 -15.94 0.20
C GLY A 186 -12.44 -16.24 -1.03
N MET A 187 -11.78 -15.23 -1.61
CA MET A 187 -10.95 -15.40 -2.82
C MET A 187 -9.49 -15.76 -2.49
N PHE A 188 -9.30 -16.77 -1.65
CA PHE A 188 -7.98 -17.33 -1.38
C PHE A 188 -7.61 -18.30 -2.52
N THR A 189 -6.70 -17.93 -3.41
CA THR A 189 -6.34 -18.79 -4.55
C THR A 189 -4.92 -19.36 -4.47
N THR A 190 -3.93 -18.59 -3.98
CA THR A 190 -2.51 -18.96 -4.12
C THR A 190 -1.66 -18.62 -2.89
N SER A 191 -2.16 -18.86 -1.69
CA SER A 191 -1.42 -18.60 -0.46
C SER A 191 -1.40 -19.81 0.47
N VAL A 192 -0.42 -19.91 1.36
CA VAL A 192 -0.36 -20.98 2.37
C VAL A 192 -1.66 -21.04 3.21
N PRO A 193 -2.25 -19.91 3.66
CA PRO A 193 -3.57 -19.94 4.30
C PRO A 193 -4.66 -20.49 3.41
N ALA A 194 -4.63 -20.28 2.09
CA ALA A 194 -5.62 -20.85 1.17
C ALA A 194 -5.51 -22.38 1.10
N ILE A 195 -4.29 -22.91 1.06
CA ILE A 195 -4.04 -24.35 1.08
C ILE A 195 -4.58 -24.93 2.39
N MET A 196 -4.24 -24.33 3.53
CA MET A 196 -4.73 -24.76 4.84
C MET A 196 -6.25 -24.69 4.92
N TYR A 197 -6.88 -23.61 4.44
CA TYR A 197 -8.32 -23.47 4.38
C TYR A 197 -8.97 -24.58 3.56
N ASN A 198 -8.45 -24.86 2.36
CA ASN A 198 -8.99 -25.89 1.47
C ASN A 198 -8.82 -27.32 2.04
N ILE A 199 -7.75 -27.58 2.82
CA ILE A 199 -7.53 -28.86 3.49
C ILE A 199 -8.46 -29.01 4.71
N LEU A 200 -8.63 -27.93 5.49
CA LEU A 200 -9.42 -27.96 6.73
C LEU A 200 -10.91 -27.81 6.48
N LYS A 201 -11.33 -27.19 5.39
CA LYS A 201 -12.74 -26.96 5.04
C LYS A 201 -13.58 -28.24 5.10
N PRO A 202 -13.20 -29.38 4.48
CA PRO A 202 -13.94 -30.63 4.57
C PRO A 202 -13.98 -31.19 6.00
N ALA A 203 -12.86 -31.09 6.75
CA ALA A 203 -12.73 -31.60 8.10
C ALA A 203 -13.56 -30.81 9.12
N LEU A 204 -13.84 -29.54 8.86
CA LEU A 204 -14.64 -28.66 9.72
C LEU A 204 -16.10 -28.56 9.29
N GLY A 205 -16.51 -29.32 8.27
CA GLY A 205 -17.89 -29.32 7.79
C GLY A 205 -18.37 -28.01 7.20
N TRP A 206 -17.42 -27.14 6.78
CA TRP A 206 -17.74 -25.87 6.14
C TRP A 206 -18.22 -26.14 4.70
N SER A 207 -19.54 -26.22 4.52
CA SER A 207 -20.15 -26.21 3.19
C SER A 207 -19.95 -24.83 2.55
N GLU A 208 -19.92 -24.77 1.22
CA GLU A 208 -20.08 -23.51 0.49
C GLU A 208 -21.47 -22.98 0.81
N ALA A 209 -21.56 -22.15 1.83
CA ALA A 209 -22.73 -21.31 2.01
C ALA A 209 -22.76 -20.37 0.78
N ALA A 210 -23.82 -20.53 0.01
CA ALA A 210 -24.13 -19.91 -1.25
C ALA A 210 -23.60 -18.45 -1.37
N ASN A 211 -22.79 -18.23 -2.40
CA ASN A 211 -22.57 -16.89 -2.95
C ASN A 211 -23.82 -16.40 -3.68
#